data_5d0a3c61f88c7cfcbb88b2080308df75
#
_entry.id   5d0a3c61f88c7cfcbb88b2080308df75
#
_cell.length_a   1.000
_cell.length_b   1.000
_cell.length_c   1.000
_cell.angle_alpha   90.00
_cell.angle_beta   90.00
_cell.angle_gamma   90.00
#
_symmetry.space_group_name_H-M   'P 1'
#
loop_
_entity.id
_entity.type
_entity.pdbx_description
1 polymer ?
#
loop_
_entity_poly.entity_id
_entity_poly.type
_entity_poly.pdbx_seq_one_letter_code
_entity_poly.pdbx_strand_id
1 'polypeptide(L)'
;MTQQQYNFHNLYTRFDDQFTPPLPSHVNIHIPDAEQRLRAGLDYFVRQFTCGMQHAQWHEENYRPIVQWMTHNHGRGLLLTGTCGLGKTLIGKYIIPLLIRDTTRRIVNIFTARDLQARPDEIMQYHLIYIDDIGTENTTNIFGNKRQPLAELVDLAEQTGKLLILTTNLNGKELLAKYGDRTIDRLKAVTTYITLTGKSLRR
;
A
#
# COMPACT_ATOMS: atom_id res chain seq x y z
N MET A 1 0.15 47.56 11.45
CA MET A 1 1.01 46.97 10.43
C MET A 1 0.49 45.57 10.17
N THR A 2 -0.27 45.38 9.10
CA THR A 2 -0.85 44.09 8.71
C THR A 2 0.29 43.22 8.17
N GLN A 3 0.60 42.10 8.87
CA GLN A 3 1.51 41.09 8.34
C GLN A 3 0.89 40.53 7.05
N GLN A 4 1.47 40.91 5.93
CA GLN A 4 1.14 40.35 4.62
C GLN A 4 1.59 38.88 4.65
N GLN A 5 0.61 37.98 4.78
CA GLN A 5 0.85 36.54 4.80
C GLN A 5 1.52 36.15 3.47
N TYR A 6 2.76 35.70 3.55
CA TYR A 6 3.55 35.32 2.37
C TYR A 6 2.94 34.11 1.69
N ASN A 7 2.48 34.25 0.46
CA ASN A 7 1.80 33.17 -0.25
C ASN A 7 2.79 32.40 -1.16
N PHE A 8 3.29 31.30 -0.66
CA PHE A 8 4.21 30.42 -1.39
C PHE A 8 3.61 29.81 -2.65
N HIS A 9 2.29 29.60 -2.71
CA HIS A 9 1.63 29.10 -3.91
C HIS A 9 1.82 30.07 -5.08
N ASN A 10 1.66 31.39 -4.85
CA ASN A 10 1.90 32.40 -5.88
C ASN A 10 3.37 32.49 -6.28
N LEU A 11 4.30 32.18 -5.38
CA LEU A 11 5.71 32.11 -5.72
C LEU A 11 6.01 30.89 -6.61
N TYR A 12 5.50 29.73 -6.22
CA TYR A 12 5.67 28.46 -6.94
C TYR A 12 5.15 28.57 -8.39
N THR A 13 3.96 29.15 -8.59
CA THR A 13 3.34 29.30 -9.91
C THR A 13 3.99 30.35 -10.82
N ARG A 14 4.90 31.20 -10.28
CA ARG A 14 5.65 32.20 -11.07
C ARG A 14 6.92 31.65 -11.71
N PHE A 15 7.41 30.49 -11.27
CA PHE A 15 8.59 29.89 -11.84
C PHE A 15 8.21 29.01 -13.03
N ASP A 16 9.06 29.05 -14.07
CA ASP A 16 8.96 28.16 -15.22
C ASP A 16 9.17 26.70 -14.78
N ASP A 17 8.46 25.76 -15.40
CA ASP A 17 8.55 24.31 -15.13
C ASP A 17 9.97 23.76 -15.19
N GLN A 18 10.90 24.47 -15.84
CA GLN A 18 12.33 24.12 -15.87
C GLN A 18 13.04 24.29 -14.53
N PHE A 19 12.55 25.16 -13.66
CA PHE A 19 13.18 25.48 -12.38
C PHE A 19 12.43 24.92 -11.18
N THR A 20 11.19 24.48 -11.35
CA THR A 20 10.35 23.98 -10.27
C THR A 20 9.90 22.56 -10.60
N PRO A 21 10.39 21.55 -9.88
CA PRO A 21 9.94 20.17 -10.11
C PRO A 21 8.44 20.08 -9.86
N PRO A 22 7.70 19.35 -10.70
CA PRO A 22 6.27 19.16 -10.50
C PRO A 22 6.02 18.50 -9.14
N LEU A 23 4.98 18.95 -8.45
CA LEU A 23 4.56 18.30 -7.21
C LEU A 23 4.07 16.87 -7.51
N PRO A 24 4.39 15.89 -6.65
CA PRO A 24 3.94 14.53 -6.85
C PRO A 24 2.41 14.46 -6.92
N SER A 25 1.90 13.86 -7.97
CA SER A 25 0.47 13.63 -8.16
C SER A 25 0.03 12.40 -7.37
N HIS A 26 -0.46 12.60 -6.15
CA HIS A 26 -0.92 11.50 -5.31
C HIS A 26 -2.22 10.87 -5.83
N VAL A 27 -2.29 9.55 -5.74
CA VAL A 27 -3.50 8.79 -6.09
C VAL A 27 -4.49 8.84 -4.92
N ASN A 28 -5.55 9.62 -5.08
CA ASN A 28 -6.64 9.66 -4.12
C ASN A 28 -7.65 8.55 -4.41
N ILE A 29 -7.99 7.78 -3.38
CA ILE A 29 -9.00 6.73 -3.40
C ILE A 29 -10.21 7.22 -2.62
N HIS A 30 -11.39 7.05 -3.21
CA HIS A 30 -12.67 7.22 -2.56
C HIS A 30 -13.60 6.11 -3.03
N ILE A 31 -13.84 5.13 -2.18
CA ILE A 31 -14.76 4.02 -2.46
C ILE A 31 -16.06 4.30 -1.71
N PRO A 32 -17.16 4.59 -2.41
CA PRO A 32 -18.46 4.77 -1.76
C PRO A 32 -18.90 3.48 -1.09
N ASP A 33 -19.63 3.58 0.02
CA ASP A 33 -20.13 2.43 0.77
C ASP A 33 -19.05 1.40 1.13
N ALA A 34 -17.85 1.91 1.47
CA ALA A 34 -16.63 1.12 1.65
C ALA A 34 -16.81 -0.06 2.61
N GLU A 35 -17.52 0.13 3.72
CA GLU A 35 -17.79 -0.95 4.69
C GLU A 35 -18.65 -2.06 4.08
N GLN A 36 -19.77 -1.70 3.45
CA GLN A 36 -20.65 -2.67 2.83
C GLN A 36 -19.93 -3.46 1.74
N ARG A 37 -19.16 -2.78 0.92
CA ARG A 37 -18.37 -3.40 -0.16
C ARG A 37 -17.24 -4.29 0.38
N LEU A 38 -16.57 -3.90 1.45
CA LEU A 38 -15.56 -4.74 2.10
C LEU A 38 -16.19 -5.98 2.72
N ARG A 39 -17.33 -5.85 3.43
CA ARG A 39 -18.09 -6.99 3.98
C ARG A 39 -18.49 -7.99 2.89
N ALA A 40 -19.07 -7.49 1.81
CA ALA A 40 -19.47 -8.32 0.67
C ALA A 40 -18.27 -9.02 0.02
N GLY A 41 -17.17 -8.31 -0.18
CA GLY A 41 -15.95 -8.90 -0.73
C GLY A 41 -15.33 -9.96 0.17
N LEU A 42 -15.28 -9.72 1.47
CA LEU A 42 -14.80 -10.71 2.47
C LEU A 42 -15.66 -11.96 2.43
N ASP A 43 -16.99 -11.83 2.52
CA ASP A 43 -17.90 -12.98 2.51
C ASP A 43 -17.79 -13.77 1.20
N TYR A 44 -17.78 -13.07 0.06
CA TYR A 44 -17.62 -13.71 -1.25
C TYR A 44 -16.35 -14.56 -1.32
N PHE A 45 -15.19 -14.01 -1.00
CA PHE A 45 -13.93 -14.72 -1.14
C PHE A 45 -13.74 -15.81 -0.06
N VAL A 46 -14.17 -15.57 1.18
CA VAL A 46 -14.12 -16.62 2.22
C VAL A 46 -14.95 -17.83 1.77
N ARG A 47 -16.17 -17.62 1.25
CA ARG A 47 -16.99 -18.71 0.71
C ARG A 47 -16.34 -19.42 -0.47
N GLN A 48 -15.69 -18.68 -1.39
CA GLN A 48 -14.98 -19.31 -2.52
C GLN A 48 -13.82 -20.18 -2.03
N PHE A 49 -13.01 -19.71 -1.10
CA PHE A 49 -11.85 -20.47 -0.59
C PHE A 49 -12.23 -21.60 0.37
N THR A 50 -13.42 -21.59 0.94
CA THR A 50 -13.93 -22.63 1.85
C THR A 50 -15.00 -23.51 1.21
N CYS A 51 -15.16 -23.46 -0.11
CA CYS A 51 -16.22 -24.17 -0.84
C CYS A 51 -17.63 -23.97 -0.24
N GLY A 52 -17.91 -22.75 0.24
CA GLY A 52 -19.20 -22.37 0.82
C GLY A 52 -19.39 -22.76 2.29
N MET A 53 -18.39 -23.42 2.92
CA MET A 53 -18.52 -23.93 4.29
C MET A 53 -18.45 -22.85 5.38
N GLN A 54 -17.87 -21.68 5.07
CA GLN A 54 -17.70 -20.61 6.04
C GLN A 54 -18.16 -19.27 5.49
N HIS A 55 -18.62 -18.40 6.40
CA HIS A 55 -18.88 -16.99 6.16
C HIS A 55 -17.82 -16.13 6.81
N ALA A 56 -17.56 -14.96 6.22
CA ALA A 56 -16.62 -14.02 6.81
C ALA A 56 -17.17 -13.46 8.13
N GLN A 57 -16.36 -13.51 9.18
CA GLN A 57 -16.67 -12.81 10.42
C GLN A 57 -16.10 -11.39 10.37
N TRP A 58 -16.93 -10.45 10.77
CA TRP A 58 -16.49 -9.05 10.84
C TRP A 58 -15.78 -8.77 12.15
N HIS A 59 -14.53 -8.30 12.05
CA HIS A 59 -13.72 -7.88 13.16
C HIS A 59 -13.51 -6.37 13.09
N GLU A 60 -14.25 -5.63 13.89
CA GLU A 60 -14.29 -4.16 13.86
C GLU A 60 -12.88 -3.55 13.97
N GLU A 61 -12.06 -4.02 14.90
CA GLU A 61 -10.70 -3.53 15.14
C GLU A 61 -9.78 -3.66 13.92
N ASN A 62 -9.97 -4.72 13.13
CA ASN A 62 -9.17 -4.98 11.93
C ASN A 62 -9.67 -4.23 10.71
N TYR A 63 -10.99 -4.18 10.52
CA TYR A 63 -11.55 -3.75 9.23
C TYR A 63 -11.96 -2.28 9.22
N ARG A 64 -12.29 -1.68 10.37
CA ARG A 64 -12.62 -0.26 10.43
C ARG A 64 -11.50 0.66 9.93
N PRO A 65 -10.21 0.47 10.30
CA PRO A 65 -9.12 1.26 9.72
C PRO A 65 -8.98 1.09 8.20
N ILE A 66 -9.26 -0.12 7.67
CA ILE A 66 -9.25 -0.38 6.23
C ILE A 66 -10.39 0.36 5.55
N VAL A 67 -11.59 0.32 6.13
CA VAL A 67 -12.76 1.08 5.62
C VAL A 67 -12.45 2.58 5.59
N GLN A 68 -11.85 3.12 6.64
CA GLN A 68 -11.45 4.53 6.69
C GLN A 68 -10.47 4.87 5.56
N TRP A 69 -9.46 4.03 5.33
CA TRP A 69 -8.52 4.20 4.23
C TRP A 69 -9.20 4.09 2.86
N MET A 70 -10.12 3.15 2.68
CA MET A 70 -10.90 2.99 1.45
C MET A 70 -11.82 4.19 1.18
N THR A 71 -12.37 4.79 2.23
CA THR A 71 -13.22 6.00 2.12
C THR A 71 -12.39 7.22 1.75
N HIS A 72 -11.21 7.37 2.34
CA HIS A 72 -10.30 8.46 2.03
C HIS A 72 -8.87 8.13 2.44
N ASN A 73 -8.03 7.81 1.46
CA ASN A 73 -6.64 7.40 1.70
C ASN A 73 -5.66 8.56 1.89
N HIS A 74 -6.10 9.82 1.74
CA HIS A 74 -5.25 11.02 1.83
C HIS A 74 -4.00 10.96 0.94
N GLY A 75 -4.09 10.34 -0.24
CA GLY A 75 -2.96 10.14 -1.15
C GLY A 75 -1.94 9.09 -0.68
N ARG A 76 -2.21 8.38 0.42
CA ARG A 76 -1.30 7.39 1.00
C ARG A 76 -1.69 5.97 0.58
N GLY A 77 -0.69 5.15 0.35
CA GLY A 77 -0.85 3.71 0.15
C GLY A 77 -1.31 2.99 1.42
N LEU A 78 -1.27 1.66 1.41
CA LEU A 78 -1.70 0.80 2.50
C LEU A 78 -0.63 -0.25 2.80
N LEU A 79 -0.27 -0.41 4.07
CA LEU A 79 0.56 -1.51 4.55
C LEU A 79 -0.24 -2.35 5.56
N LEU A 80 -0.58 -3.58 5.17
CA LEU A 80 -1.25 -4.55 6.03
C LEU A 80 -0.22 -5.48 6.67
N THR A 81 -0.17 -5.49 8.00
CA THR A 81 0.70 -6.37 8.77
C THR A 81 -0.10 -7.32 9.66
N GLY A 82 0.57 -8.32 10.24
CA GLY A 82 -0.04 -9.30 11.14
C GLY A 82 0.35 -10.72 10.80
N THR A 83 0.03 -11.67 11.67
CA THR A 83 0.37 -13.08 11.50
C THR A 83 -0.32 -13.72 10.28
N CYS A 84 0.15 -14.90 9.87
CA CYS A 84 -0.43 -15.65 8.77
C CYS A 84 -1.92 -15.97 9.01
N GLY A 85 -2.71 -15.97 7.93
CA GLY A 85 -4.11 -16.40 7.95
C GLY A 85 -5.13 -15.33 8.35
N LEU A 86 -4.71 -14.09 8.56
CA LEU A 86 -5.61 -12.97 8.93
C LEU A 86 -6.28 -12.25 7.74
N GLY A 87 -6.16 -12.80 6.53
CA GLY A 87 -6.85 -12.24 5.36
C GLY A 87 -6.12 -11.07 4.66
N LYS A 88 -4.87 -10.73 5.02
CA LYS A 88 -4.10 -9.65 4.39
C LYS A 88 -4.08 -9.76 2.87
N THR A 89 -3.63 -10.91 2.36
CA THR A 89 -3.60 -11.20 0.91
C THR A 89 -5.00 -11.15 0.30
N LEU A 90 -6.02 -11.65 1.01
CA LEU A 90 -7.40 -11.60 0.55
C LEU A 90 -7.84 -10.16 0.30
N ILE A 91 -7.60 -9.29 1.25
CA ILE A 91 -7.99 -7.88 1.21
C ILE A 91 -7.14 -7.13 0.20
N GLY A 92 -5.80 -7.22 0.31
CA GLY A 92 -4.86 -6.42 -0.47
C GLY A 92 -4.77 -6.84 -1.95
N LYS A 93 -4.83 -8.15 -2.24
CA LYS A 93 -4.67 -8.70 -3.58
C LYS A 93 -5.97 -8.81 -4.36
N TYR A 94 -7.07 -9.16 -3.69
CA TYR A 94 -8.31 -9.47 -4.39
C TYR A 94 -9.37 -8.40 -4.20
N ILE A 95 -9.67 -7.99 -2.97
CA ILE A 95 -10.82 -7.10 -2.71
C ILE A 95 -10.49 -5.66 -3.12
N ILE A 96 -9.46 -5.06 -2.55
CA ILE A 96 -9.12 -3.66 -2.80
C ILE A 96 -8.85 -3.36 -4.28
N PRO A 97 -8.06 -4.17 -5.03
CA PRO A 97 -7.85 -3.93 -6.46
C PRO A 97 -9.13 -3.96 -7.28
N LEU A 98 -10.06 -4.88 -6.98
CA LEU A 98 -11.36 -4.94 -7.65
C LEU A 98 -12.20 -3.70 -7.37
N LEU A 99 -12.25 -3.24 -6.12
CA LEU A 99 -13.01 -2.06 -5.73
C LEU A 99 -12.41 -0.78 -6.34
N ILE A 100 -11.08 -0.65 -6.37
CA ILE A 100 -10.41 0.47 -7.05
C ILE A 100 -10.73 0.46 -8.55
N ARG A 101 -10.66 -0.70 -9.20
CA ARG A 101 -11.01 -0.84 -10.62
C ARG A 101 -12.46 -0.46 -10.89
N ASP A 102 -13.40 -0.92 -10.05
CA ASP A 102 -14.82 -0.62 -10.20
C ASP A 102 -15.10 0.89 -10.08
N THR A 103 -14.51 1.55 -9.08
CA THR A 103 -14.80 2.96 -8.78
C THR A 103 -14.01 3.94 -9.62
N THR A 104 -12.74 3.64 -9.93
CA THR A 104 -11.81 4.59 -10.57
C THR A 104 -11.43 4.23 -12.00
N ARG A 105 -11.77 3.03 -12.47
CA ARG A 105 -11.34 2.42 -13.74
C ARG A 105 -9.82 2.22 -13.84
N ARG A 106 -9.07 2.42 -12.75
CA ARG A 106 -7.63 2.18 -12.69
C ARG A 106 -7.33 0.75 -12.31
N ILE A 107 -6.20 0.23 -12.78
CA ILE A 107 -5.75 -1.14 -12.52
C ILE A 107 -4.61 -1.09 -11.51
N VAL A 108 -4.74 -1.87 -10.44
CA VAL A 108 -3.65 -2.16 -9.50
C VAL A 108 -2.86 -3.35 -10.06
N ASN A 109 -1.56 -3.15 -10.28
CA ASN A 109 -0.66 -4.19 -10.78
C ASN A 109 -0.18 -5.03 -9.60
N ILE A 110 -0.34 -6.35 -9.73
CA ILE A 110 -0.19 -7.30 -8.62
C ILE A 110 1.11 -8.08 -8.79
N PHE A 111 1.95 -8.01 -7.75
CA PHE A 111 3.25 -8.67 -7.70
C PHE A 111 3.49 -9.31 -6.33
N THR A 112 4.50 -10.14 -6.25
CA THR A 112 5.07 -10.67 -5.01
C THR A 112 6.37 -9.94 -4.67
N ALA A 113 6.85 -10.09 -3.43
CA ALA A 113 8.17 -9.58 -3.05
C ALA A 113 9.31 -10.22 -3.90
N ARG A 114 9.13 -11.46 -4.34
CA ARG A 114 10.07 -12.14 -5.26
C ARG A 114 10.06 -11.53 -6.65
N ASP A 115 8.88 -11.16 -7.17
CA ASP A 115 8.79 -10.46 -8.46
C ASP A 115 9.51 -9.11 -8.38
N LEU A 116 9.32 -8.36 -7.29
CA LEU A 116 10.00 -7.09 -7.06
C LEU A 116 11.53 -7.26 -7.03
N GLN A 117 12.01 -8.35 -6.46
CA GLN A 117 13.43 -8.67 -6.45
C GLN A 117 13.97 -9.05 -7.84
N ALA A 118 13.18 -9.81 -8.62
CA ALA A 118 13.61 -10.33 -9.92
C ALA A 118 13.59 -9.26 -11.04
N ARG A 119 12.61 -8.35 -11.02
CA ARG A 119 12.37 -7.35 -12.07
C ARG A 119 11.94 -5.98 -11.51
N PRO A 120 12.78 -5.35 -10.68
CA PRO A 120 12.41 -4.10 -9.99
C PRO A 120 12.11 -2.97 -10.98
N ASP A 121 12.92 -2.81 -12.02
CA ASP A 121 12.80 -1.71 -12.97
C ASP A 121 11.49 -1.75 -13.78
N GLU A 122 10.98 -2.94 -14.09
CA GLU A 122 9.67 -3.13 -14.71
C GLU A 122 8.55 -2.72 -13.75
N ILE A 123 8.61 -3.19 -12.50
CA ILE A 123 7.57 -2.93 -11.50
C ILE A 123 7.51 -1.44 -11.14
N MET A 124 8.65 -0.77 -11.09
CA MET A 124 8.74 0.65 -10.80
C MET A 124 8.10 1.56 -11.86
N GLN A 125 7.75 1.06 -13.03
CA GLN A 125 7.04 1.82 -14.06
C GLN A 125 5.55 2.02 -13.76
N TYR A 126 4.95 1.16 -12.94
CA TYR A 126 3.52 1.24 -12.60
C TYR A 126 3.24 2.29 -11.51
N HIS A 127 2.04 2.88 -11.53
CA HIS A 127 1.60 3.87 -10.54
C HIS A 127 0.79 3.28 -9.38
N LEU A 128 0.02 2.22 -9.63
CA LEU A 128 -0.76 1.52 -8.60
C LEU A 128 -0.20 0.10 -8.50
N ILE A 129 0.41 -0.21 -7.37
CA ILE A 129 1.20 -1.42 -7.19
C ILE A 129 0.75 -2.13 -5.91
N TYR A 130 0.45 -3.41 -6.03
CA TYR A 130 0.32 -4.31 -4.90
C TYR A 130 1.52 -5.25 -4.84
N ILE A 131 2.14 -5.36 -3.65
CA ILE A 131 3.22 -6.34 -3.39
C ILE A 131 2.81 -7.25 -2.23
N ASP A 132 2.75 -8.55 -2.52
CA ASP A 132 2.45 -9.57 -1.50
C ASP A 132 3.69 -10.00 -0.74
N ASP A 133 3.55 -10.13 0.59
CA ASP A 133 4.53 -10.69 1.52
C ASP A 133 5.93 -10.05 1.45
N ILE A 134 5.99 -8.68 1.51
CA ILE A 134 7.29 -8.01 1.66
C ILE A 134 8.00 -8.53 2.91
N GLY A 135 9.32 -8.67 2.81
CA GLY A 135 10.13 -9.27 3.86
C GLY A 135 10.49 -10.74 3.61
N THR A 136 9.89 -11.37 2.60
CA THR A 136 10.24 -12.77 2.21
C THR A 136 11.34 -12.85 1.15
N GLU A 137 11.65 -11.73 0.49
CA GLU A 137 12.74 -11.66 -0.47
C GLU A 137 14.11 -11.81 0.22
N ASN A 138 15.01 -12.52 -0.43
CA ASN A 138 16.38 -12.67 0.02
C ASN A 138 17.19 -11.41 -0.31
N THR A 139 18.17 -11.06 0.54
CA THR A 139 19.18 -10.05 0.18
C THR A 139 20.07 -10.62 -0.93
N THR A 140 19.86 -10.17 -2.16
CA THR A 140 20.72 -10.56 -3.29
C THR A 140 21.90 -9.61 -3.39
N ASN A 141 23.12 -10.18 -3.36
CA ASN A 141 24.30 -9.48 -3.80
C ASN A 141 24.41 -9.61 -5.33
N ILE A 142 24.02 -8.57 -6.06
CA ILE A 142 24.29 -8.51 -7.51
C ILE A 142 25.56 -7.68 -7.67
N PHE A 143 26.66 -8.34 -8.08
CA PHE A 143 27.98 -7.74 -8.38
C PHE A 143 28.52 -6.82 -7.27
N GLY A 144 28.43 -7.22 -6.00
CA GLY A 144 29.00 -6.47 -4.87
C GLY A 144 28.14 -5.27 -4.39
N ASN A 145 27.13 -4.86 -5.11
CA ASN A 145 26.17 -3.83 -4.67
C ASN A 145 24.92 -4.49 -4.10
N LYS A 146 24.63 -4.22 -2.82
CA LYS A 146 23.37 -4.63 -2.17
C LYS A 146 22.23 -3.72 -2.66
N ARG A 147 21.58 -4.13 -3.74
CA ARG A 147 20.33 -3.49 -4.16
C ARG A 147 19.21 -3.86 -3.21
N GLN A 148 18.43 -2.89 -2.79
CA GLN A 148 17.23 -3.06 -1.96
C GLN A 148 15.99 -2.58 -2.72
N PRO A 149 15.36 -3.40 -3.56
CA PRO A 149 14.29 -2.96 -4.46
C PRO A 149 13.09 -2.35 -3.74
N LEU A 150 12.76 -2.81 -2.53
CA LEU A 150 11.69 -2.20 -1.74
C LEU A 150 12.04 -0.77 -1.33
N ALA A 151 13.28 -0.50 -0.90
CA ALA A 151 13.71 0.84 -0.54
C ALA A 151 13.63 1.80 -1.74
N GLU A 152 14.11 1.34 -2.90
CA GLU A 152 14.03 2.10 -4.15
C GLU A 152 12.59 2.39 -4.57
N LEU A 153 11.70 1.39 -4.46
CA LEU A 153 10.28 1.55 -4.77
C LEU A 153 9.59 2.55 -3.84
N VAL A 154 9.91 2.50 -2.54
CA VAL A 154 9.36 3.43 -1.54
C VAL A 154 9.87 4.85 -1.78
N ASP A 155 11.17 5.02 -2.07
CA ASP A 155 11.77 6.32 -2.44
C ASP A 155 11.10 6.91 -3.69
N LEU A 156 10.88 6.07 -4.70
CA LEU A 156 10.19 6.48 -5.92
C LEU A 156 8.71 6.83 -5.68
N ALA A 157 8.04 6.09 -4.80
CA ALA A 157 6.64 6.37 -4.46
C ALA A 157 6.48 7.72 -3.75
N GLU A 158 7.41 8.06 -2.85
CA GLU A 158 7.43 9.37 -2.20
C GLU A 158 7.62 10.51 -3.21
N GLN A 159 8.52 10.33 -4.17
CA GLN A 159 8.84 11.35 -5.17
C GLN A 159 7.75 11.52 -6.23
N THR A 160 7.05 10.45 -6.60
CA THR A 160 6.15 10.46 -7.76
C THR A 160 4.68 10.24 -7.42
N GLY A 161 4.35 10.08 -6.12
CA GLY A 161 2.97 9.89 -5.67
C GLY A 161 2.36 8.53 -6.03
N LYS A 162 3.19 7.49 -6.26
CA LYS A 162 2.68 6.12 -6.52
C LYS A 162 1.88 5.59 -5.34
N LEU A 163 0.81 4.87 -5.62
CA LEU A 163 0.03 4.17 -4.62
C LEU A 163 0.59 2.76 -4.39
N LEU A 164 1.11 2.51 -3.21
CA LEU A 164 1.60 1.20 -2.80
C LEU A 164 0.59 0.52 -1.88
N ILE A 165 0.18 -0.70 -2.21
CA ILE A 165 -0.58 -1.58 -1.34
C ILE A 165 0.33 -2.77 -1.03
N LEU A 166 0.71 -2.92 0.23
CA LEU A 166 1.73 -3.87 0.67
C LEU A 166 1.18 -4.79 1.74
N THR A 167 1.60 -6.04 1.74
CA THR A 167 1.32 -6.97 2.84
C THR A 167 2.62 -7.54 3.41
N THR A 168 2.62 -7.88 4.69
CA THR A 168 3.75 -8.55 5.34
C THR A 168 3.31 -9.36 6.56
N ASN A 169 4.08 -10.39 6.86
CA ASN A 169 3.98 -11.14 8.11
C ASN A 169 4.96 -10.61 9.18
N LEU A 170 5.86 -9.72 8.80
CA LEU A 170 6.82 -9.12 9.72
C LEU A 170 6.15 -8.08 10.61
N ASN A 171 6.55 -8.03 11.86
CA ASN A 171 6.19 -6.94 12.77
C ASN A 171 7.10 -5.71 12.55
N GLY A 172 6.82 -4.60 13.22
CA GLY A 172 7.56 -3.35 13.05
C GLY A 172 9.06 -3.45 13.39
N LYS A 173 9.43 -4.27 14.38
CA LYS A 173 10.85 -4.49 14.75
C LYS A 173 11.58 -5.30 13.69
N GLU A 174 10.92 -6.33 13.16
CA GLU A 174 11.48 -7.18 12.09
C GLU A 174 11.63 -6.42 10.78
N LEU A 175 10.64 -5.58 10.44
CA LEU A 175 10.72 -4.68 9.28
C LEU A 175 11.90 -3.70 9.42
N LEU A 176 12.05 -3.11 10.61
CA LEU A 176 13.14 -2.21 10.91
C LEU A 176 14.51 -2.89 10.79
N ALA A 177 14.65 -4.09 11.38
CA ALA A 177 15.87 -4.88 11.30
C ALA A 177 16.23 -5.26 9.85
N LYS A 178 15.23 -5.51 9.00
CA LYS A 178 15.44 -5.92 7.61
C LYS A 178 15.76 -4.77 6.68
N TYR A 179 15.05 -3.65 6.79
CA TYR A 179 15.10 -2.56 5.81
C TYR A 179 15.80 -1.29 6.31
N GLY A 180 16.05 -1.17 7.62
CA GLY A 180 16.67 -0.02 8.26
C GLY A 180 15.73 1.16 8.48
N ASP A 181 16.15 2.08 9.35
CA ASP A 181 15.35 3.24 9.80
C ASP A 181 14.84 4.09 8.65
N ARG A 182 15.75 4.45 7.72
CA ARG A 182 15.43 5.33 6.58
C ARG A 182 14.29 4.79 5.72
N THR A 183 14.33 3.49 5.37
CA THR A 183 13.30 2.87 4.54
C THR A 183 11.97 2.79 5.28
N ILE A 184 12.00 2.48 6.58
CA ILE A 184 10.80 2.40 7.40
C ILE A 184 10.15 3.76 7.62
N ASP A 185 10.93 4.80 7.82
CA ASP A 185 10.42 6.17 7.95
C ASP A 185 9.67 6.60 6.68
N ARG A 186 10.26 6.40 5.51
CA ARG A 186 9.63 6.71 4.22
C ARG A 186 8.41 5.82 3.96
N LEU A 187 8.49 4.52 4.29
CA LEU A 187 7.35 3.61 4.17
C LEU A 187 6.16 4.10 5.00
N LYS A 188 6.40 4.60 6.21
CA LYS A 188 5.37 5.25 7.04
C LYS A 188 4.84 6.55 6.43
N ALA A 189 5.68 7.32 5.76
CA ALA A 189 5.26 8.55 5.08
C ALA A 189 4.31 8.25 3.91
N VAL A 190 4.63 7.24 3.09
CA VAL A 190 3.87 6.93 1.87
C VAL A 190 2.71 5.94 2.08
N THR A 191 2.60 5.27 3.24
CA THR A 191 1.53 4.29 3.51
C THR A 191 0.81 4.55 4.84
N THR A 192 -0.45 4.11 4.91
CA THR A 192 -1.18 3.93 6.17
C THR A 192 -0.90 2.54 6.68
N TYR A 193 -0.37 2.45 7.89
CA TYR A 193 0.01 1.18 8.53
C TYR A 193 -1.16 0.62 9.32
N ILE A 194 -1.61 -0.60 8.98
CA ILE A 194 -2.71 -1.28 9.67
C ILE A 194 -2.25 -2.68 10.09
N THR A 195 -2.37 -2.98 11.38
CA THR A 195 -2.04 -4.32 11.92
C THR A 195 -3.32 -5.11 12.12
N LEU A 196 -3.44 -6.24 11.43
CA LEU A 196 -4.51 -7.20 11.67
C LEU A 196 -4.14 -8.13 12.83
N THR A 197 -5.08 -8.32 13.75
CA THR A 197 -4.93 -9.14 14.94
C THR A 197 -5.99 -10.24 14.99
N GLY A 198 -5.76 -11.32 15.72
CA GLY A 198 -6.74 -12.36 15.90
C GLY A 198 -6.24 -13.77 15.58
N LYS A 199 -7.17 -14.72 15.48
CA LYS A 199 -6.89 -16.12 15.14
C LYS A 199 -6.87 -16.30 13.61
N SER A 200 -6.04 -17.24 13.15
CA SER A 200 -5.97 -17.57 11.71
C SER A 200 -7.34 -18.01 11.18
N LEU A 201 -7.72 -17.47 10.02
CA LEU A 201 -8.92 -17.87 9.26
C LEU A 201 -8.68 -19.17 8.47
N ARG A 202 -7.44 -19.66 8.45
CA ARG A 202 -7.08 -20.92 7.78
C ARG A 202 -7.22 -22.06 8.81
N ARG A 203 -8.39 -22.65 8.92
CA ARG A 203 -8.63 -23.90 9.64
C ARG A 203 -9.39 -24.86 8.75
#